data_3334551ea96bb4072da6a729585bd1f4
#
_entry.id   3334551ea96bb4072da6a729585bd1f4
#
_cell.length_a   1.000
_cell.length_b   1.000
_cell.length_c   1.000
_cell.angle_alpha   90.00
_cell.angle_beta   90.00
_cell.angle_gamma   90.00
#
_symmetry.space_group_name_H-M   'P 1'
#
loop_
_entity.id
_entity.type
_entity.pdbx_description
1 polymer ?
#
loop_
_entity_poly.entity_id
_entity_poly.type
_entity_poly.pdbx_seq_one_letter_code
_entity_poly.pdbx_strand_id
1 'polypeptide(L)'
;MKRLFLLSITFLMSLTLMAKEIKTETVIQAAPEKIWKILTNFGNYPHWNPFITSVTGEVENENKIVVSIKPPDRKCMIFKPIILTKINNKELSWLGKLLFKGLFDGKHKFELIDNGDGTTTFIQNEKFSGIFVWLFNTRNTKKGFNEMNQKLKELAESS
;
A
#
# COMPACT_ATOMS: atom_id res chain seq x y z
N MET A 1 -31.75 44.93 -3.92
CA MET A 1 -31.87 43.47 -3.83
C MET A 1 -30.83 42.69 -4.69
N LYS A 2 -29.75 43.30 -5.18
CA LYS A 2 -28.73 42.61 -6.01
C LYS A 2 -27.39 42.34 -5.30
N ARG A 3 -27.26 42.66 -4.01
CA ARG A 3 -25.99 42.50 -3.25
C ARG A 3 -25.94 41.28 -2.31
N LEU A 4 -27.04 40.55 -2.13
CA LEU A 4 -27.08 39.36 -1.27
C LEU A 4 -26.72 38.06 -1.99
N PHE A 5 -26.64 38.06 -3.32
CA PHE A 5 -26.38 36.84 -4.11
C PHE A 5 -24.90 36.54 -4.34
N LEU A 6 -24.02 37.48 -4.03
CA LEU A 6 -22.55 37.32 -4.24
C LEU A 6 -21.80 36.72 -3.03
N LEU A 7 -22.44 36.69 -1.85
CA LEU A 7 -21.80 36.14 -0.62
C LEU A 7 -21.98 34.63 -0.43
N SER A 8 -22.84 33.96 -1.20
CA SER A 8 -23.08 32.53 -1.09
C SER A 8 -22.16 31.67 -1.95
N ILE A 9 -21.39 32.24 -2.87
CA ILE A 9 -20.54 31.51 -3.82
C ILE A 9 -19.11 31.30 -3.28
N THR A 10 -18.65 32.08 -2.32
CA THR A 10 -17.29 32.01 -1.78
C THR A 10 -17.11 30.99 -0.64
N PHE A 11 -18.17 30.35 -0.16
CA PHE A 11 -18.05 29.31 0.90
C PHE A 11 -17.83 27.89 0.37
N LEU A 12 -17.73 27.68 -0.93
CA LEU A 12 -17.78 26.35 -1.53
C LEU A 12 -16.40 25.79 -1.93
N MET A 13 -15.28 26.30 -1.49
CA MET A 13 -13.98 25.81 -2.00
C MET A 13 -12.86 25.72 -0.99
N SER A 14 -13.08 24.99 0.08
CA SER A 14 -11.95 24.41 0.85
C SER A 14 -12.26 22.96 1.19
N LEU A 15 -12.55 22.15 0.18
CA LEU A 15 -12.37 20.71 0.30
C LEU A 15 -10.86 20.44 0.37
N THR A 16 -10.29 20.61 1.55
CA THR A 16 -8.91 20.17 1.81
C THR A 16 -8.88 18.67 1.55
N LEU A 17 -8.17 18.27 0.51
CA LEU A 17 -7.84 16.86 0.29
C LEU A 17 -7.05 16.39 1.52
N MET A 18 -7.72 15.69 2.41
CA MET A 18 -7.05 15.09 3.56
C MET A 18 -6.20 13.91 3.07
N ALA A 19 -4.99 13.83 3.59
CA ALA A 19 -4.10 12.71 3.36
C ALA A 19 -3.74 12.04 4.69
N LYS A 20 -3.64 10.72 4.68
CA LYS A 20 -3.10 9.91 5.78
C LYS A 20 -2.02 9.01 5.22
N GLU A 21 -0.97 8.79 6.01
CA GLU A 21 0.14 7.91 5.62
C GLU A 21 0.39 6.88 6.70
N ILE A 22 0.66 5.66 6.28
CA ILE A 22 1.18 4.57 7.10
C ILE A 22 2.55 4.24 6.54
N LYS A 23 3.56 4.22 7.39
CA LYS A 23 4.90 3.75 7.05
C LYS A 23 5.37 2.78 8.12
N THR A 24 5.91 1.66 7.68
CA THR A 24 6.59 0.67 8.53
C THR A 24 7.94 0.34 7.92
N GLU A 25 8.93 0.09 8.77
CA GLU A 25 10.29 -0.25 8.38
C GLU A 25 10.74 -1.49 9.15
N THR A 26 11.48 -2.37 8.47
CA THR A 26 12.01 -3.61 9.05
C THR A 26 13.37 -3.89 8.43
N VAL A 27 14.40 -4.04 9.27
CA VAL A 27 15.70 -4.51 8.81
C VAL A 27 15.69 -6.04 8.73
N ILE A 28 16.07 -6.57 7.57
CA ILE A 28 16.07 -8.00 7.23
C ILE A 28 17.51 -8.41 6.93
N GLN A 29 17.99 -9.50 7.55
CA GLN A 29 19.33 -10.07 7.35
C GLN A 29 19.37 -10.88 6.04
N ALA A 30 19.13 -10.21 4.92
CA ALA A 30 19.17 -10.80 3.58
C ALA A 30 19.39 -9.70 2.54
N ALA A 31 20.00 -10.09 1.40
CA ALA A 31 20.18 -9.20 0.26
C ALA A 31 18.84 -8.84 -0.41
N PRO A 32 18.73 -7.66 -1.06
CA PRO A 32 17.50 -7.20 -1.72
C PRO A 32 16.92 -8.21 -2.71
N GLU A 33 17.77 -8.93 -3.45
CA GLU A 33 17.37 -9.93 -4.45
C GLU A 33 16.56 -11.07 -3.83
N LYS A 34 16.97 -11.54 -2.65
CA LYS A 34 16.28 -12.61 -1.94
C LYS A 34 14.91 -12.17 -1.47
N ILE A 35 14.84 -10.99 -0.88
CA ILE A 35 13.58 -10.40 -0.41
C ILE A 35 12.64 -10.13 -1.60
N TRP A 36 13.18 -9.61 -2.70
CA TRP A 36 12.43 -9.33 -3.92
C TRP A 36 11.77 -10.58 -4.51
N LYS A 37 12.51 -11.70 -4.55
CA LYS A 37 11.96 -12.99 -5.02
C LYS A 37 10.77 -13.43 -4.18
N ILE A 38 10.80 -13.23 -2.87
CA ILE A 38 9.68 -13.56 -1.97
C ILE A 38 8.51 -12.62 -2.21
N LEU A 39 8.77 -11.31 -2.27
CA LEU A 39 7.76 -10.27 -2.49
C LEU A 39 7.06 -10.35 -3.84
N THR A 40 7.73 -10.86 -4.87
CA THR A 40 7.15 -10.95 -6.22
C THR A 40 6.63 -12.35 -6.56
N ASN A 41 6.82 -13.33 -5.68
CA ASN A 41 6.20 -14.65 -5.81
C ASN A 41 4.76 -14.61 -5.27
N PHE A 42 3.87 -13.94 -6.00
CA PHE A 42 2.49 -13.72 -5.58
C PHE A 42 1.67 -15.02 -5.44
N GLY A 43 2.02 -16.07 -6.20
CA GLY A 43 1.39 -17.38 -6.07
C GLY A 43 1.61 -18.00 -4.68
N ASN A 44 2.66 -17.62 -3.98
CA ASN A 44 2.98 -18.13 -2.64
C ASN A 44 2.39 -17.28 -1.49
N TYR A 45 1.81 -16.14 -1.78
CA TYR A 45 1.24 -15.23 -0.75
C TYR A 45 0.24 -15.89 0.19
N PRO A 46 -0.67 -16.76 -0.25
CA PRO A 46 -1.62 -17.44 0.64
C PRO A 46 -0.96 -18.26 1.76
N HIS A 47 0.30 -18.67 1.56
CA HIS A 47 1.01 -19.54 2.50
C HIS A 47 1.79 -18.79 3.59
N TRP A 48 2.10 -17.50 3.37
CA TRP A 48 2.92 -16.76 4.34
C TRP A 48 2.38 -15.38 4.70
N ASN A 49 1.65 -14.72 3.79
CA ASN A 49 1.28 -13.32 3.96
C ASN A 49 -0.08 -13.17 4.66
N PRO A 50 -0.11 -12.74 5.93
CA PRO A 50 -1.37 -12.64 6.67
C PRO A 50 -2.23 -11.45 6.27
N PHE A 51 -1.67 -10.46 5.58
CA PHE A 51 -2.34 -9.22 5.21
C PHE A 51 -2.77 -9.18 3.74
N ILE A 52 -1.83 -9.34 2.80
CA ILE A 52 -2.14 -9.47 1.37
C ILE A 52 -2.27 -10.95 1.05
N THR A 53 -3.50 -11.44 1.04
CA THR A 53 -3.78 -12.88 0.95
C THR A 53 -3.70 -13.42 -0.47
N SER A 54 -3.84 -12.58 -1.49
CA SER A 54 -3.60 -12.96 -2.89
C SER A 54 -3.34 -11.74 -3.77
N VAL A 55 -2.56 -11.97 -4.83
CA VAL A 55 -2.38 -11.03 -5.94
C VAL A 55 -2.48 -11.83 -7.23
N THR A 56 -3.34 -11.39 -8.16
CA THR A 56 -3.50 -12.02 -9.49
C THR A 56 -3.47 -10.97 -10.59
N GLY A 57 -3.05 -11.39 -11.77
CA GLY A 57 -2.80 -10.52 -12.91
C GLY A 57 -1.31 -10.37 -13.20
N GLU A 58 -0.99 -9.74 -14.30
CA GLU A 58 0.39 -9.49 -14.72
C GLU A 58 0.93 -8.24 -14.01
N VAL A 59 1.97 -8.40 -13.22
CA VAL A 59 2.57 -7.32 -12.43
C VAL A 59 3.62 -6.59 -13.26
N GLU A 60 3.13 -5.78 -14.18
CA GLU A 60 3.93 -4.87 -15.00
C GLU A 60 3.35 -3.46 -14.93
N ASN A 61 4.17 -2.44 -15.23
CA ASN A 61 3.76 -1.04 -15.18
C ASN A 61 2.49 -0.82 -16.02
N GLU A 62 1.58 0.00 -15.48
CA GLU A 62 0.28 0.35 -16.06
C GLU A 62 -0.74 -0.80 -16.12
N ASN A 63 -0.37 -2.04 -15.79
CA ASN A 63 -1.30 -3.15 -15.74
C ASN A 63 -2.18 -3.10 -14.50
N LYS A 64 -3.42 -3.60 -14.66
CA LYS A 64 -4.34 -3.83 -13.54
C LYS A 64 -4.11 -5.19 -12.95
N ILE A 65 -4.05 -5.24 -11.62
CA ILE A 65 -4.00 -6.47 -10.84
C ILE A 65 -5.22 -6.57 -9.93
N VAL A 66 -5.48 -7.75 -9.39
CA VAL A 66 -6.49 -7.97 -8.35
C VAL A 66 -5.76 -8.33 -7.07
N VAL A 67 -6.00 -7.56 -6.02
CA VAL A 67 -5.35 -7.74 -4.71
C VAL A 67 -6.42 -8.00 -3.67
N SER A 68 -6.30 -9.11 -2.94
CA SER A 68 -7.12 -9.40 -1.75
C SER A 68 -6.34 -9.05 -0.50
N ILE A 69 -6.92 -8.26 0.38
CA ILE A 69 -6.36 -7.95 1.69
C ILE A 69 -7.29 -8.41 2.81
N LYS A 70 -6.69 -8.86 3.92
CA LYS A 70 -7.39 -9.25 5.14
C LYS A 70 -6.79 -8.51 6.34
N PRO A 71 -7.22 -7.25 6.59
CA PRO A 71 -6.75 -6.56 7.79
C PRO A 71 -7.18 -7.31 9.05
N PRO A 72 -6.37 -7.28 10.12
CA PRO A 72 -6.73 -7.89 11.41
C PRO A 72 -8.12 -7.44 11.86
N ASP A 73 -8.91 -8.39 12.36
CA ASP A 73 -10.27 -8.16 12.88
C ASP A 73 -11.27 -7.57 11.85
N ARG A 74 -10.97 -7.73 10.54
CA ARG A 74 -11.82 -7.25 9.45
C ARG A 74 -12.10 -8.34 8.41
N LYS A 75 -13.17 -8.14 7.64
CA LYS A 75 -13.48 -8.99 6.49
C LYS A 75 -12.44 -8.77 5.39
N CYS A 76 -12.24 -9.79 4.57
CA CYS A 76 -11.43 -9.70 3.36
C CYS A 76 -12.03 -8.63 2.42
N MET A 77 -11.15 -7.87 1.80
CA MET A 77 -11.48 -6.82 0.82
C MET A 77 -10.70 -7.05 -0.47
N ILE A 78 -11.34 -6.82 -1.61
CA ILE A 78 -10.74 -7.00 -2.93
C ILE A 78 -10.61 -5.63 -3.60
N PHE A 79 -9.41 -5.34 -4.11
CA PHE A 79 -9.09 -4.14 -4.85
C PHE A 79 -8.57 -4.49 -6.24
N LYS A 80 -8.71 -3.54 -7.17
CA LYS A 80 -8.19 -3.67 -8.55
C LYS A 80 -7.25 -2.50 -8.86
N PRO A 81 -6.08 -2.45 -8.21
CA PRO A 81 -5.13 -1.36 -8.41
C PRO A 81 -4.42 -1.47 -9.77
N ILE A 82 -3.80 -0.34 -10.14
CA ILE A 82 -2.91 -0.23 -11.29
C ILE A 82 -1.47 -0.17 -10.78
N ILE A 83 -0.58 -0.96 -11.34
CA ILE A 83 0.86 -0.88 -11.06
C ILE A 83 1.39 0.47 -11.54
N LEU A 84 2.06 1.19 -10.66
CA LEU A 84 2.69 2.46 -10.96
C LEU A 84 4.17 2.29 -11.27
N THR A 85 4.86 1.45 -10.51
CA THR A 85 6.31 1.27 -10.59
C THR A 85 6.66 -0.17 -10.25
N LYS A 86 7.51 -0.77 -11.07
CA LYS A 86 8.20 -2.04 -10.81
C LYS A 86 9.68 -1.85 -11.18
N ILE A 87 10.53 -1.76 -10.18
CA ILE A 87 11.99 -1.71 -10.32
C ILE A 87 12.56 -2.90 -9.54
N ASN A 88 13.14 -3.86 -10.25
CA ASN A 88 13.62 -5.11 -9.68
C ASN A 88 14.57 -4.84 -8.51
N ASN A 89 14.40 -5.61 -7.44
CA ASN A 89 15.18 -5.55 -6.20
C ASN A 89 15.12 -4.18 -5.47
N LYS A 90 14.19 -3.29 -5.85
CA LYS A 90 14.16 -1.93 -5.31
C LYS A 90 12.76 -1.43 -4.95
N GLU A 91 11.81 -1.42 -5.89
CA GLU A 91 10.49 -0.82 -5.66
C GLU A 91 9.38 -1.56 -6.41
N LEU A 92 8.27 -1.77 -5.71
CA LEU A 92 7.00 -2.13 -6.31
C LEU A 92 5.91 -1.23 -5.72
N SER A 93 5.18 -0.51 -6.57
CA SER A 93 4.09 0.33 -6.11
C SER A 93 2.86 0.25 -7.01
N TRP A 94 1.68 0.45 -6.41
CA TRP A 94 0.40 0.46 -7.11
C TRP A 94 -0.57 1.48 -6.53
N LEU A 95 -1.57 1.86 -7.31
CA LEU A 95 -2.64 2.78 -6.94
C LEU A 95 -3.99 2.08 -6.98
N GLY A 96 -4.59 1.89 -5.82
CA GLY A 96 -5.99 1.52 -5.67
C GLY A 96 -6.90 2.74 -5.60
N LYS A 97 -8.10 2.61 -6.17
CA LYS A 97 -9.15 3.64 -6.12
C LYS A 97 -10.45 3.00 -5.68
N LEU A 98 -11.17 3.65 -4.79
CA LEU A 98 -12.52 3.25 -4.43
C LEU A 98 -13.51 4.10 -5.23
N LEU A 99 -14.30 3.46 -6.10
CA LEU A 99 -15.27 4.03 -7.02
C LEU A 99 -14.60 4.91 -8.09
N PHE A 100 -14.26 6.16 -7.79
CA PHE A 100 -13.59 7.07 -8.71
C PHE A 100 -12.52 7.92 -8.00
N LYS A 101 -11.61 8.48 -8.79
CA LYS A 101 -10.46 9.26 -8.31
C LYS A 101 -10.90 10.40 -7.40
N GLY A 102 -10.24 10.53 -6.25
CA GLY A 102 -10.47 11.61 -5.30
C GLY A 102 -11.52 11.32 -4.24
N LEU A 103 -12.27 10.21 -4.31
CA LEU A 103 -13.11 9.77 -3.20
C LEU A 103 -12.29 9.14 -2.09
N PHE A 104 -11.54 8.11 -2.43
CA PHE A 104 -10.62 7.42 -1.56
C PHE A 104 -9.61 6.70 -2.44
N ASP A 105 -8.40 7.22 -2.51
CA ASP A 105 -7.29 6.65 -3.25
C ASP A 105 -6.24 6.13 -2.27
N GLY A 106 -5.65 4.96 -2.54
CA GLY A 106 -4.57 4.37 -1.77
C GLY A 106 -3.38 4.05 -2.66
N LYS A 107 -2.23 4.72 -2.43
CA LYS A 107 -0.97 4.39 -3.09
C LYS A 107 -0.13 3.52 -2.15
N HIS A 108 -0.03 2.24 -2.48
CA HIS A 108 0.81 1.27 -1.78
C HIS A 108 2.22 1.24 -2.39
N LYS A 109 3.24 1.07 -1.54
CA LYS A 109 4.63 0.93 -1.97
C LYS A 109 5.39 -0.05 -1.09
N PHE A 110 6.11 -0.97 -1.72
CA PHE A 110 7.23 -1.72 -1.15
C PHE A 110 8.52 -1.11 -1.66
N GLU A 111 9.47 -0.91 -0.77
CA GLU A 111 10.79 -0.39 -1.10
C GLU A 111 11.87 -1.18 -0.37
N LEU A 112 12.93 -1.55 -1.07
CA LEU A 112 14.10 -2.24 -0.57
C LEU A 112 15.31 -1.31 -0.67
N ILE A 113 15.96 -1.06 0.46
CA ILE A 113 17.19 -0.29 0.54
C ILE A 113 18.31 -1.24 0.98
N ASP A 114 19.27 -1.45 0.09
CA ASP A 114 20.50 -2.18 0.42
C ASP A 114 21.34 -1.37 1.42
N ASN A 115 21.64 -1.94 2.57
CA ASN A 115 22.43 -1.25 3.61
C ASN A 115 23.95 -1.40 3.38
N GLY A 116 24.36 -2.21 2.41
CA GLY A 116 25.77 -2.43 2.07
C GLY A 116 26.53 -3.36 3.02
N ASP A 117 25.85 -3.94 4.01
CA ASP A 117 26.40 -4.86 5.03
C ASP A 117 25.79 -6.27 4.95
N GLY A 118 25.10 -6.58 3.86
CA GLY A 118 24.38 -7.84 3.68
C GLY A 118 22.97 -7.82 4.24
N THR A 119 22.52 -6.69 4.76
CA THR A 119 21.14 -6.47 5.23
C THR A 119 20.40 -5.54 4.30
N THR A 120 19.07 -5.59 4.38
CA THR A 120 18.16 -4.72 3.61
C THR A 120 17.15 -4.07 4.55
N THR A 121 16.93 -2.76 4.40
CA THR A 121 15.80 -2.08 5.02
C THR A 121 14.59 -2.22 4.10
N PHE A 122 13.60 -2.97 4.54
CA PHE A 122 12.30 -3.10 3.89
C PHE A 122 11.35 -2.03 4.41
N ILE A 123 10.81 -1.23 3.50
CA ILE A 123 9.81 -0.19 3.81
C ILE A 123 8.50 -0.56 3.15
N GLN A 124 7.44 -0.65 3.95
CA GLN A 124 6.07 -0.74 3.46
C GLN A 124 5.33 0.55 3.78
N ASN A 125 4.79 1.18 2.73
CA ASN A 125 4.14 2.48 2.82
C ASN A 125 2.78 2.47 2.13
N GLU A 126 1.81 3.17 2.72
CA GLU A 126 0.50 3.42 2.11
C GLU A 126 0.12 4.88 2.33
N LYS A 127 -0.13 5.59 1.23
CA LYS A 127 -0.65 6.96 1.26
C LYS A 127 -2.09 6.97 0.82
N PHE A 128 -2.98 7.34 1.73
CA PHE A 128 -4.40 7.53 1.46
C PHE A 128 -4.69 9.00 1.16
N SER A 129 -5.47 9.26 0.12
CA SER A 129 -5.95 10.60 -0.23
C SER A 129 -7.41 10.55 -0.68
N GLY A 130 -8.13 11.65 -0.48
CA GLY A 130 -9.52 11.77 -0.90
C GLY A 130 -10.44 12.32 0.18
N ILE A 131 -11.65 12.66 -0.22
CA ILE A 131 -12.62 13.35 0.66
C ILE A 131 -13.12 12.49 1.82
N PHE A 132 -13.04 11.15 1.74
CA PHE A 132 -13.45 10.23 2.81
C PHE A 132 -12.30 9.68 3.64
N VAL A 133 -11.06 10.12 3.42
CA VAL A 133 -9.88 9.63 4.16
C VAL A 133 -9.99 9.90 5.66
N TRP A 134 -10.67 10.95 6.07
CA TRP A 134 -10.86 11.28 7.48
C TRP A 134 -11.66 10.22 8.26
N LEU A 135 -12.57 9.49 7.60
CA LEU A 135 -13.33 8.38 8.19
C LEU A 135 -12.49 7.11 8.38
N PHE A 136 -11.34 7.00 7.70
CA PHE A 136 -10.56 5.77 7.68
C PHE A 136 -9.65 5.67 8.89
N ASN A 137 -9.81 4.59 9.66
CA ASN A 137 -8.91 4.26 10.77
C ASN A 137 -7.77 3.38 10.27
N THR A 138 -6.56 3.91 10.29
CA THR A 138 -5.33 3.26 9.78
C THR A 138 -4.74 2.21 10.72
N ARG A 139 -5.24 2.08 11.96
CA ARG A 139 -4.63 1.21 12.99
C ARG A 139 -4.55 -0.25 12.55
N ASN A 140 -5.66 -0.81 12.05
CA ASN A 140 -5.69 -2.22 11.63
C ASN A 140 -4.82 -2.46 10.39
N THR A 141 -4.73 -1.50 9.47
CA THR A 141 -3.83 -1.58 8.31
C THR A 141 -2.37 -1.58 8.77
N LYS A 142 -1.99 -0.68 9.70
CA LYS A 142 -0.63 -0.66 10.26
C LYS A 142 -0.28 -1.95 10.99
N LYS A 143 -1.22 -2.52 11.74
CA LYS A 143 -1.05 -3.83 12.40
C LYS A 143 -0.79 -4.92 11.35
N GLY A 144 -1.60 -4.99 10.29
CA GLY A 144 -1.43 -5.95 9.20
C GLY A 144 -0.10 -5.80 8.47
N PHE A 145 0.38 -4.57 8.28
CA PHE A 145 1.72 -4.31 7.71
C PHE A 145 2.83 -4.89 8.58
N ASN A 146 2.77 -4.65 9.89
CA ASN A 146 3.77 -5.18 10.82
C ASN A 146 3.76 -6.72 10.85
N GLU A 147 2.59 -7.35 10.81
CA GLU A 147 2.46 -8.81 10.76
C GLU A 147 3.04 -9.39 9.46
N MET A 148 2.75 -8.76 8.32
CA MET A 148 3.33 -9.12 7.02
C MET A 148 4.85 -8.95 7.01
N ASN A 149 5.34 -7.80 7.49
CA ASN A 149 6.78 -7.50 7.53
C ASN A 149 7.54 -8.52 8.37
N GLN A 150 6.97 -8.91 9.52
CA GLN A 150 7.57 -9.93 10.39
C GLN A 150 7.65 -11.29 9.67
N LYS A 151 6.59 -11.70 8.97
CA LYS A 151 6.58 -12.96 8.21
C LYS A 151 7.55 -12.94 7.02
N LEU A 152 7.64 -11.81 6.33
CA LEU A 152 8.63 -11.61 5.27
C LEU A 152 10.06 -11.76 5.82
N LYS A 153 10.35 -11.12 6.96
CA LYS A 153 11.64 -11.20 7.64
C LYS A 153 11.97 -12.64 8.01
N GLU A 154 11.08 -13.35 8.71
CA GLU A 154 11.27 -14.74 9.10
C GLU A 154 11.57 -15.62 7.88
N LEU A 155 10.83 -15.47 6.79
CA LEU A 155 10.99 -16.25 5.57
C LEU A 155 12.32 -15.93 4.84
N ALA A 156 12.71 -14.66 4.79
CA ALA A 156 13.95 -14.25 4.15
C ALA A 156 15.19 -14.64 4.95
N GLU A 157 15.12 -14.75 6.27
CA GLU A 157 16.25 -15.08 7.14
C GLU A 157 16.41 -16.60 7.38
N SER A 158 15.36 -17.42 7.14
CA SER A 158 15.37 -18.88 7.39
C SER A 158 15.91 -19.73 6.25
N SER A 159 16.20 -19.18 5.09
CA SER A 159 16.55 -19.94 3.85
C SER A 159 18.02 -19.88 3.51
#